data_2a958b176c257fefee31ddf725549ac0
#
_entry.id   2a958b176c257fefee31ddf725549ac0
#
_cell.length_a   1.000
_cell.length_b   1.000
_cell.length_c   1.000
_cell.angle_alpha   90.00
_cell.angle_beta   90.00
_cell.angle_gamma   90.00
#
_symmetry.space_group_name_H-M   'P 1'
#
loop_
_entity.id
_entity.type
_entity.pdbx_description
1 polymer ?
#
loop_
_entity_poly.entity_id
_entity_poly.type
_entity_poly.pdbx_seq_one_letter_code
_entity_poly.pdbx_strand_id
1 'polypeptide(L)'
;MIENLTPQQAWDLMQQNTDAVLVDVRTKVEHAFVGHPIGAVHIAWKEAPDWQVNAQFVTDVKKHVQDRNAPVLLLCRSGQRSVDAAKALEEAGYQRLINIIDGFEGSLDSLNHRGNLGGWRFSGLPWVQS
;
A
#
# COMPACT_ATOMS: atom_id res chain seq x y z
N MET A 1 11.92 -7.88 8.83
CA MET A 1 11.65 -6.56 9.44
C MET A 1 10.94 -5.66 8.45
N ILE A 2 9.97 -4.89 8.92
CA ILE A 2 9.19 -4.00 8.07
C ILE A 2 9.79 -2.60 8.16
N GLU A 3 10.14 -2.02 7.01
CA GLU A 3 10.59 -0.65 6.92
C GLU A 3 9.41 0.31 6.77
N ASN A 4 9.56 1.52 7.29
CA ASN A 4 8.57 2.58 7.11
C ASN A 4 9.21 3.69 6.27
N LEU A 5 8.65 3.95 5.09
CA LEU A 5 9.13 4.98 4.19
C LEU A 5 8.02 5.99 3.91
N THR A 6 8.39 7.24 3.69
CA THR A 6 7.46 8.26 3.19
C THR A 6 7.05 7.91 1.75
N PRO A 7 5.94 8.47 1.23
CA PRO A 7 5.57 8.26 -0.17
C PRO A 7 6.70 8.61 -1.15
N GLN A 8 7.42 9.71 -0.91
CA GLN A 8 8.53 10.11 -1.79
C GLN A 8 9.68 9.08 -1.75
N GLN A 9 10.03 8.61 -0.55
CA GLN A 9 11.08 7.59 -0.41
C GLN A 9 10.67 6.27 -1.08
N ALA A 10 9.39 5.90 -0.95
CA ALA A 10 8.85 4.71 -1.58
C ALA A 10 8.91 4.83 -3.12
N TRP A 11 8.53 5.98 -3.65
CA TRP A 11 8.61 6.26 -5.08
C TRP A 11 10.05 6.12 -5.58
N ASP A 12 10.99 6.74 -4.87
CA ASP A 12 12.42 6.70 -5.25
C ASP A 12 12.94 5.26 -5.25
N LEU A 13 12.56 4.46 -4.25
CA LEU A 13 12.94 3.06 -4.19
C LEU A 13 12.40 2.29 -5.39
N MET A 14 11.15 2.53 -5.79
CA MET A 14 10.53 1.88 -6.94
C MET A 14 11.24 2.26 -8.25
N GLN A 15 11.72 3.49 -8.37
CA GLN A 15 12.46 3.91 -9.56
C GLN A 15 13.82 3.23 -9.67
N GLN A 16 14.42 2.86 -8.55
CA GLN A 16 15.73 2.22 -8.50
C GLN A 16 15.67 0.69 -8.56
N ASN A 17 14.51 0.10 -8.28
CA ASN A 17 14.32 -1.35 -8.20
C ASN A 17 13.15 -1.76 -9.10
N THR A 18 13.45 -2.23 -10.30
CA THR A 18 12.42 -2.61 -11.28
C THR A 18 11.61 -3.84 -10.85
N ASP A 19 12.12 -4.62 -9.90
CA ASP A 19 11.40 -5.77 -9.34
C ASP A 19 10.49 -5.41 -8.17
N ALA A 20 10.51 -4.16 -7.71
CA ALA A 20 9.64 -3.69 -6.64
C ALA A 20 8.18 -3.69 -7.08
N VAL A 21 7.29 -4.16 -6.20
CA VAL A 21 5.85 -4.19 -6.45
C VAL A 21 5.13 -3.38 -5.39
N LEU A 22 4.30 -2.45 -5.84
CA LEU A 22 3.45 -1.64 -4.96
C LEU A 22 2.07 -2.28 -4.88
N VAL A 23 1.66 -2.66 -3.69
CA VAL A 23 0.37 -3.30 -3.42
C VAL A 23 -0.52 -2.32 -2.67
N ASP A 24 -1.67 -1.99 -3.28
CA ASP A 24 -2.71 -1.21 -2.63
C ASP A 24 -3.62 -2.19 -1.89
N VAL A 25 -3.61 -2.11 -0.55
CA VAL A 25 -4.36 -3.06 0.29
C VAL A 25 -5.73 -2.51 0.72
N ARG A 26 -6.14 -1.37 0.15
CA ARG A 26 -7.43 -0.75 0.45
C ARG A 26 -8.57 -1.51 -0.22
N THR A 27 -9.81 -1.08 0.06
CA THR A 27 -10.99 -1.63 -0.58
C THR A 27 -11.02 -1.29 -2.08
N LYS A 28 -11.82 -2.05 -2.83
CA LYS A 28 -12.01 -1.83 -4.27
C LYS A 28 -12.50 -0.40 -4.55
N VAL A 29 -13.43 0.11 -3.74
CA VAL A 29 -13.99 1.45 -3.92
C VAL A 29 -12.91 2.51 -3.69
N GLU A 30 -12.09 2.36 -2.65
CA GLU A 30 -11.00 3.30 -2.42
C GLU A 30 -10.01 3.30 -3.60
N HIS A 31 -9.62 2.12 -4.05
CA HIS A 31 -8.67 1.98 -5.16
C HIS A 31 -9.17 2.68 -6.43
N ALA A 32 -10.42 2.40 -6.81
CA ALA A 32 -10.99 2.92 -8.05
C ALA A 32 -11.45 4.37 -7.92
N PHE A 33 -12.31 4.65 -6.94
CA PHE A 33 -13.01 5.92 -6.85
C PHE A 33 -12.19 7.03 -6.20
N VAL A 34 -11.53 6.74 -5.09
CA VAL A 34 -10.66 7.74 -4.43
C VAL A 34 -9.39 7.94 -5.26
N GLY A 35 -8.92 6.89 -5.91
CA GLY A 35 -7.72 6.90 -6.73
C GLY A 35 -6.65 5.99 -6.20
N HIS A 36 -5.63 5.74 -7.02
CA HIS A 36 -4.52 4.87 -6.66
C HIS A 36 -3.25 5.30 -7.41
N PRO A 37 -2.07 4.96 -6.87
CA PRO A 37 -0.81 5.21 -7.59
C PRO A 37 -0.79 4.48 -8.92
N ILE A 38 -0.19 5.09 -9.94
CA ILE A 38 0.00 4.44 -11.23
C ILE A 38 0.86 3.18 -11.03
N GLY A 39 0.38 2.05 -11.56
CA GLY A 39 1.09 0.78 -11.48
C GLY A 39 0.86 -0.01 -10.20
N ALA A 40 0.03 0.48 -9.28
CA ALA A 40 -0.27 -0.26 -8.06
C ALA A 40 -1.13 -1.49 -8.37
N VAL A 41 -0.74 -2.63 -7.79
CA VAL A 41 -1.54 -3.85 -7.84
C VAL A 41 -2.55 -3.79 -6.71
N HIS A 42 -3.83 -4.01 -7.01
CA HIS A 42 -4.88 -4.00 -5.99
C HIS A 42 -5.11 -5.38 -5.42
N ILE A 43 -4.81 -5.54 -4.14
CA ILE A 43 -5.13 -6.76 -3.37
C ILE A 43 -5.60 -6.30 -2.00
N ALA A 44 -6.92 -6.32 -1.77
CA ALA A 44 -7.49 -5.82 -0.53
C ALA A 44 -7.07 -6.70 0.66
N TRP A 45 -6.68 -6.05 1.76
CA TRP A 45 -6.44 -6.73 3.04
C TRP A 45 -7.76 -7.02 3.74
N LYS A 46 -8.67 -6.04 3.72
CA LYS A 46 -10.04 -6.17 4.23
C LYS A 46 -10.99 -5.55 3.22
N GLU A 47 -12.21 -6.07 3.14
CA GLU A 47 -13.21 -5.55 2.20
C GLU A 47 -14.57 -5.45 2.89
N ALA A 48 -15.35 -4.41 2.49
CA ALA A 48 -16.73 -4.25 2.92
C ALA A 48 -17.59 -5.39 2.33
N PRO A 49 -18.72 -5.75 2.96
CA PRO A 49 -19.34 -5.11 4.13
C PRO A 49 -18.87 -5.63 5.49
N ASP A 50 -18.26 -6.80 5.55
CA ASP A 50 -17.96 -7.46 6.81
C ASP A 50 -16.58 -7.10 7.39
N TRP A 51 -15.70 -6.51 6.60
CA TRP A 51 -14.37 -6.08 7.00
C TRP A 51 -13.49 -7.20 7.56
N GLN A 52 -13.70 -8.42 7.11
CA GLN A 52 -12.86 -9.52 7.51
C GLN A 52 -11.56 -9.53 6.70
N VAL A 53 -10.51 -10.07 7.32
CA VAL A 53 -9.21 -10.21 6.65
C VAL A 53 -9.37 -11.16 5.45
N ASN A 54 -8.82 -10.75 4.32
CA ASN A 54 -8.83 -11.55 3.10
C ASN A 54 -7.91 -12.78 3.28
N ALA A 55 -8.52 -13.96 3.41
CA ALA A 55 -7.80 -15.20 3.61
C ALA A 55 -6.88 -15.55 2.43
N GLN A 56 -7.10 -14.97 1.26
CA GLN A 56 -6.29 -15.19 0.06
C GLN A 56 -5.21 -14.14 -0.16
N PHE A 57 -5.04 -13.20 0.79
CA PHE A 57 -4.14 -12.07 0.59
C PHE A 57 -2.72 -12.51 0.25
N VAL A 58 -2.12 -13.39 1.06
CA VAL A 58 -0.76 -13.87 0.83
C VAL A 58 -0.66 -14.64 -0.49
N THR A 59 -1.66 -15.49 -0.78
CA THR A 59 -1.70 -16.24 -2.04
C THR A 59 -1.75 -15.32 -3.24
N ASP A 60 -2.56 -14.27 -3.17
CA ASP A 60 -2.70 -13.31 -4.27
C ASP A 60 -1.42 -12.49 -4.46
N VAL A 61 -0.75 -12.12 -3.37
CA VAL A 61 0.57 -11.44 -3.46
C VAL A 61 1.59 -12.35 -4.15
N LYS A 62 1.61 -13.64 -3.82
CA LYS A 62 2.53 -14.60 -4.43
C LYS A 62 2.36 -14.70 -5.96
N LYS A 63 1.16 -14.47 -6.47
CA LYS A 63 0.91 -14.48 -7.92
C LYS A 63 1.61 -13.32 -8.62
N HIS A 64 1.81 -12.21 -7.93
CA HIS A 64 2.46 -11.02 -8.47
C HIS A 64 3.93 -10.92 -8.08
N VAL A 65 4.32 -11.48 -6.94
CA VAL A 65 5.68 -11.38 -6.40
C VAL A 65 6.13 -12.77 -5.96
N GLN A 66 6.74 -13.51 -6.87
CA GLN A 66 7.21 -14.86 -6.58
C GLN A 66 8.55 -14.87 -5.84
N ASP A 67 9.39 -13.87 -6.11
CA ASP A 67 10.69 -13.72 -5.45
C ASP A 67 10.49 -13.08 -4.07
N ARG A 68 10.75 -13.85 -3.01
CA ARG A 68 10.61 -13.36 -1.64
C ARG A 68 11.65 -12.33 -1.23
N ASN A 69 12.66 -12.10 -2.06
CA ASN A 69 13.66 -11.06 -1.83
C ASN A 69 13.33 -9.75 -2.56
N ALA A 70 12.33 -9.75 -3.43
CA ALA A 70 11.89 -8.53 -4.11
C ALA A 70 11.20 -7.58 -3.13
N PRO A 71 11.40 -6.26 -3.28
CA PRO A 71 10.71 -5.30 -2.43
C PRO A 71 9.20 -5.30 -2.66
N VAL A 72 8.42 -5.41 -1.59
CA VAL A 72 6.96 -5.27 -1.62
C VAL A 72 6.59 -4.06 -0.80
N LEU A 73 6.01 -3.06 -1.47
CA LEU A 73 5.57 -1.83 -0.82
C LEU A 73 4.06 -1.90 -0.64
N LEU A 74 3.59 -1.52 0.54
CA LEU A 74 2.19 -1.68 0.94
C LEU A 74 1.59 -0.34 1.27
N LEU A 75 0.46 -0.05 0.64
CA LEU A 75 -0.23 1.23 0.73
C LEU A 75 -1.66 1.03 1.22
N CYS A 76 -2.04 1.79 2.25
CA CYS A 76 -3.45 1.90 2.61
C CYS A 76 -3.86 3.39 2.68
N ARG A 77 -4.94 3.72 3.39
CA ARG A 77 -5.40 5.11 3.43
C ARG A 77 -4.46 6.01 4.22
N SER A 78 -4.03 5.56 5.40
CA SER A 78 -3.20 6.36 6.31
C SER A 78 -2.09 5.58 7.01
N GLY A 79 -1.93 4.28 6.75
CA GLY A 79 -0.79 3.49 7.19
C GLY A 79 -1.05 2.31 8.12
N GLN A 80 -2.29 2.04 8.57
CA GLN A 80 -2.55 0.98 9.55
C GLN A 80 -2.82 -0.39 8.92
N ARG A 81 -3.70 -0.47 7.93
CA ARG A 81 -4.03 -1.75 7.26
C ARG A 81 -2.78 -2.33 6.57
N SER A 82 -1.94 -1.47 6.03
CA SER A 82 -0.71 -1.88 5.35
C SER A 82 0.30 -2.50 6.30
N VAL A 83 0.36 -2.05 7.55
CA VAL A 83 1.22 -2.66 8.57
C VAL A 83 0.77 -4.09 8.86
N ASP A 84 -0.53 -4.31 9.03
CA ASP A 84 -1.08 -5.65 9.29
C ASP A 84 -0.83 -6.58 8.11
N ALA A 85 -1.03 -6.09 6.90
CA ALA A 85 -0.75 -6.84 5.68
C ALA A 85 0.74 -7.21 5.57
N ALA A 86 1.63 -6.25 5.89
CA ALA A 86 3.07 -6.49 5.88
C ALA A 86 3.46 -7.59 6.87
N LYS A 87 2.87 -7.61 8.06
CA LYS A 87 3.14 -8.66 9.07
C LYS A 87 2.77 -10.04 8.53
N ALA A 88 1.66 -10.17 7.83
CA ALA A 88 1.25 -11.44 7.24
C ALA A 88 2.25 -11.89 6.18
N LEU A 89 2.76 -10.98 5.36
CA LEU A 89 3.77 -11.30 4.35
C LEU A 89 5.12 -11.64 4.98
N GLU A 90 5.48 -11.00 6.07
CA GLU A 90 6.70 -11.31 6.81
C GLU A 90 6.66 -12.76 7.32
N GLU A 91 5.52 -13.19 7.88
CA GLU A 91 5.32 -14.57 8.32
C GLU A 91 5.40 -15.55 7.15
N ALA A 92 5.05 -15.12 5.94
CA ALA A 92 5.12 -15.94 4.73
C ALA A 92 6.52 -15.97 4.10
N GLY A 93 7.51 -15.29 4.70
CA GLY A 93 8.90 -15.35 4.28
C GLY A 93 9.38 -14.22 3.38
N TYR A 94 8.59 -13.19 3.16
CA TYR A 94 9.03 -12.01 2.39
C TYR A 94 10.05 -11.21 3.20
N GLN A 95 11.17 -10.86 2.56
CA GLN A 95 12.34 -10.29 3.24
C GLN A 95 12.38 -8.76 3.21
N ARG A 96 11.81 -8.15 2.16
CA ARG A 96 11.84 -6.69 1.98
C ARG A 96 10.42 -6.15 1.92
N LEU A 97 9.90 -5.77 3.08
CA LEU A 97 8.55 -5.25 3.22
C LEU A 97 8.62 -3.78 3.65
N ILE A 98 7.91 -2.93 2.93
CA ILE A 98 7.90 -1.50 3.16
C ILE A 98 6.46 -1.04 3.39
N ASN A 99 6.20 -0.45 4.55
CA ASN A 99 4.96 0.25 4.81
C ASN A 99 5.11 1.71 4.37
N ILE A 100 4.19 2.19 3.54
CA ILE A 100 4.19 3.59 3.12
C ILE A 100 3.48 4.41 4.19
N ILE A 101 4.26 5.24 4.89
CA ILE A 101 3.75 6.13 5.93
C ILE A 101 2.72 7.08 5.32
N ASP A 102 1.63 7.34 6.04
CA ASP A 102 0.53 8.21 5.61
C ASP A 102 -0.29 7.66 4.44
N GLY A 103 0.12 6.56 3.83
CA GLY A 103 -0.64 5.91 2.78
C GLY A 103 -0.97 6.81 1.61
N PHE A 104 -2.18 6.64 1.06
CA PHE A 104 -2.62 7.41 -0.10
C PHE A 104 -3.17 8.78 0.27
N GLU A 105 -3.96 8.87 1.33
CA GLU A 105 -4.70 10.08 1.71
C GLU A 105 -4.11 10.85 2.89
N GLY A 106 -3.25 10.21 3.68
CA GLY A 106 -2.66 10.82 4.84
C GLY A 106 -3.58 10.91 6.05
N SER A 107 -3.11 11.62 7.07
CA SER A 107 -3.84 11.84 8.31
C SER A 107 -4.89 12.93 8.16
N LEU A 108 -5.88 12.93 9.06
CA LEU A 108 -6.88 13.99 9.14
C LEU A 108 -6.24 15.28 9.67
N ASP A 109 -6.61 16.41 9.07
CA ASP A 109 -6.25 17.72 9.58
C ASP A 109 -7.20 18.15 10.70
N SER A 110 -7.04 19.39 11.21
CA SER A 110 -7.86 19.91 12.30
C SER A 110 -9.34 20.04 11.98
N LEU A 111 -9.70 20.01 10.69
CA LEU A 111 -11.08 20.08 10.22
C LEU A 111 -11.61 18.71 9.80
N ASN A 112 -10.89 17.64 10.12
CA ASN A 112 -11.20 16.26 9.74
C ASN A 112 -11.23 16.04 8.23
N HIS A 113 -10.30 16.68 7.52
CA HIS A 113 -10.08 16.46 6.09
C HIS A 113 -8.77 15.72 5.86
N ARG A 114 -8.75 14.79 4.91
CA ARG A 114 -7.54 14.13 4.44
C ARG A 114 -7.01 14.82 3.19
N GLY A 115 -5.74 14.54 2.88
CA GLY A 115 -5.11 15.08 1.68
C GLY A 115 -4.44 16.41 1.86
N ASN A 116 -4.41 16.95 3.09
CA ASN A 116 -3.84 18.27 3.38
C ASN A 116 -2.54 18.21 4.17
N LEU A 117 -2.19 17.07 4.78
CA LEU A 117 -1.01 16.96 5.64
C LEU A 117 0.03 15.99 5.09
N GLY A 118 -0.36 14.96 4.36
CA GLY A 118 0.55 13.96 3.87
C GLY A 118 -0.12 12.95 2.95
N GLY A 119 0.62 11.91 2.59
CA GLY A 119 0.16 10.84 1.73
C GLY A 119 0.68 10.93 0.30
N TRP A 120 0.46 9.86 -0.46
CA TRP A 120 0.93 9.75 -1.85
C TRP A 120 0.44 10.91 -2.71
N ARG A 121 -0.86 11.16 -2.64
CA ARG A 121 -1.51 12.20 -3.44
C ARG A 121 -1.03 13.61 -3.05
N PHE A 122 -0.93 13.88 -1.75
CA PHE A 122 -0.43 15.17 -1.24
C PHE A 122 1.00 15.42 -1.70
N SER A 123 1.82 14.39 -1.81
CA SER A 123 3.22 14.48 -2.22
C SER A 123 3.41 14.76 -3.71
N GLY A 124 2.32 14.82 -4.47
CA GLY A 124 2.38 15.12 -5.90
C GLY A 124 2.85 13.97 -6.77
N LEU A 125 2.83 12.75 -6.26
CA LEU A 125 3.27 11.56 -7.01
C LEU A 125 2.18 11.09 -7.97
N PRO A 126 2.55 10.37 -9.05
CA PRO A 126 1.58 9.96 -10.09
C PRO A 126 0.46 9.08 -9.54
N TRP A 127 -0.79 9.44 -9.86
CA TRP A 127 -1.96 8.68 -9.46
C TRP A 127 -3.09 8.86 -10.46
N VAL A 128 -4.04 7.92 -10.46
CA VAL A 128 -5.21 7.91 -11.36
C VAL A 128 -6.45 7.46 -10.61
N GLN A 129 -7.61 7.73 -11.19
CA GLN A 129 -8.91 7.20 -10.75
C GLN A 129 -9.49 6.32 -11.85
N SER A 130 -10.39 5.44 -11.47
CA SER A 130 -11.08 4.55 -12.43
C SER A 130 -12.57 4.80 -12.46
#